data_9a22406e7db4699680cece1a11ca5f86
#
_entry.id   9a22406e7db4699680cece1a11ca5f86
#
_cell.length_a   1.000
_cell.length_b   1.000
_cell.length_c   1.000
_cell.angle_alpha   90.00
_cell.angle_beta   90.00
_cell.angle_gamma   90.00
#
_symmetry.space_group_name_H-M   'P 1'
#
loop_
_entity.id
_entity.type
_entity.pdbx_description
1 polymer ?
#
loop_
_entity_poly.entity_id
_entity_poly.type
_entity_poly.pdbx_seq_one_letter_code
_entity_poly.pdbx_strand_id
1 'polypeptide(L)'
;EILWTLTRPINQKEASVDGVEINLQHNFGDSGFGFVANATFANADIGYDNTNSLEGQFVLNGLSDSANLIGYYDKNGIQVRLAYNWRDDFLAGVGQGQGTTTNPTNVEAYGQLDIGITYEATENLTVYFSGQNVTESTVHVYGLTKDQVLQAVQGGARYDLGVRYTFK
;
A
#
# COMPACT_ATOMS: atom_id res chain seq x y z
N GLU A 1 -8.13 45.68 -21.23
CA GLU A 1 -6.99 45.07 -20.52
C GLU A 1 -7.22 43.56 -20.50
N ILE A 2 -6.26 42.81 -21.04
CA ILE A 2 -6.33 41.32 -21.00
C ILE A 2 -5.52 40.87 -19.78
N LEU A 3 -6.17 40.26 -18.82
CA LEU A 3 -5.51 39.68 -17.66
C LEU A 3 -4.98 38.28 -18.00
N TRP A 4 -3.68 38.11 -17.86
CA TRP A 4 -3.02 36.83 -18.06
C TRP A 4 -2.74 36.17 -16.72
N THR A 5 -3.06 34.89 -16.60
CA THR A 5 -2.68 34.08 -15.42
C THR A 5 -1.33 33.42 -15.70
N LEU A 6 -0.32 33.76 -14.90
CA LEU A 6 0.99 33.13 -14.94
C LEU A 6 1.08 32.08 -13.83
N THR A 7 1.28 30.84 -14.21
CA THR A 7 1.53 29.73 -13.27
C THR A 7 3.00 29.32 -13.37
N ARG A 8 3.71 29.33 -12.26
CA ARG A 8 5.11 28.88 -12.18
C ARG A 8 5.33 28.11 -10.86
N PRO A 9 6.14 27.05 -10.86
CA PRO A 9 6.56 26.40 -9.62
C PRO A 9 7.51 27.33 -8.85
N ILE A 10 7.30 27.43 -7.53
CA ILE A 10 8.18 28.16 -6.62
C ILE A 10 8.41 27.33 -5.37
N ASN A 11 9.61 27.40 -4.80
CA ASN A 11 9.91 26.81 -3.50
C ASN A 11 9.42 27.77 -2.41
N GLN A 12 8.34 27.41 -1.71
CA GLN A 12 7.73 28.27 -0.69
C GLN A 12 8.12 27.92 0.73
N LYS A 13 8.25 26.62 1.02
CA LYS A 13 8.46 26.11 2.38
C LYS A 13 9.37 24.88 2.33
N GLU A 14 10.03 24.63 3.42
CA GLU A 14 10.78 23.40 3.68
C GLU A 14 9.90 22.47 4.53
N ALA A 15 10.08 21.18 4.37
CA ALA A 15 9.48 20.15 5.20
C ALA A 15 10.56 19.12 5.56
N SER A 16 10.55 18.66 6.79
CA SER A 16 11.40 17.57 7.25
C SER A 16 10.58 16.29 7.38
N VAL A 17 11.15 15.20 6.91
CA VAL A 17 10.60 13.85 7.10
C VAL A 17 11.63 13.04 7.87
N ASP A 18 11.20 12.41 8.92
CA ASP A 18 11.96 11.44 9.68
C ASP A 18 11.21 10.12 9.79
N GLY A 19 11.92 9.03 10.04
CA GLY A 19 11.29 7.75 10.14
C GLY A 19 12.21 6.63 10.60
N VAL A 20 11.60 5.48 10.88
CA VAL A 20 12.29 4.27 11.28
C VAL A 20 11.80 3.12 10.42
N GLU A 21 12.73 2.34 9.90
CA GLU A 21 12.44 1.12 9.16
C GLU A 21 13.01 -0.08 9.92
N ILE A 22 12.18 -1.10 10.11
CA ILE A 22 12.54 -2.35 10.77
C ILE A 22 12.32 -3.49 9.78
N ASN A 23 13.35 -4.34 9.64
CA ASN A 23 13.28 -5.55 8.84
C ASN A 23 13.74 -6.74 9.69
N LEU A 24 12.94 -7.80 9.72
CA LEU A 24 13.23 -9.05 10.42
C LEU A 24 12.94 -10.22 9.50
N GLN A 25 13.91 -11.12 9.37
CA GLN A 25 13.76 -12.39 8.66
C GLN A 25 14.25 -13.54 9.53
N HIS A 26 13.51 -14.62 9.57
CA HIS A 26 13.89 -15.82 10.31
C HIS A 26 13.45 -17.09 9.60
N ASN A 27 14.37 -18.05 9.56
CA ASN A 27 14.13 -19.42 9.11
C ASN A 27 14.18 -20.35 10.32
N PHE A 28 13.20 -21.22 10.46
CA PHE A 28 13.12 -22.16 11.58
C PHE A 28 13.91 -23.46 11.28
N GLY A 29 15.25 -23.31 11.16
CA GLY A 29 16.16 -24.41 10.88
C GLY A 29 15.77 -25.18 9.60
N ASP A 30 15.80 -26.51 9.69
CA ASP A 30 15.48 -27.40 8.56
C ASP A 30 13.98 -27.72 8.42
N SER A 31 13.10 -27.00 9.14
CA SER A 31 11.66 -27.25 9.13
C SER A 31 11.00 -26.91 7.78
N GLY A 32 11.61 -26.03 7.00
CA GLY A 32 11.04 -25.44 5.79
C GLY A 32 10.20 -24.20 6.08
N PHE A 33 9.86 -23.89 7.32
CA PHE A 33 9.12 -22.68 7.70
C PHE A 33 10.04 -21.48 7.89
N GLY A 34 9.51 -20.30 7.56
CA GLY A 34 10.15 -19.03 7.86
C GLY A 34 9.18 -17.87 7.75
N PHE A 35 9.66 -16.70 8.12
CA PHE A 35 8.90 -15.47 7.95
C PHE A 35 9.81 -14.28 7.63
N VAL A 36 9.21 -13.26 7.01
CA VAL A 36 9.77 -11.93 6.83
C VAL A 36 8.76 -10.92 7.35
N ALA A 37 9.21 -9.99 8.19
CA ALA A 37 8.40 -8.89 8.69
C ALA A 37 9.12 -7.58 8.44
N ASN A 38 8.44 -6.61 7.85
CA ASN A 38 8.92 -5.25 7.62
C ASN A 38 7.92 -4.27 8.21
N ALA A 39 8.42 -3.20 8.81
CA ALA A 39 7.59 -2.08 9.25
C ALA A 39 8.33 -0.78 8.99
N THR A 40 7.61 0.21 8.46
CA THR A 40 8.10 1.57 8.22
C THR A 40 7.20 2.52 8.96
N PHE A 41 7.79 3.36 9.80
CA PHE A 41 7.14 4.46 10.51
C PHE A 41 7.70 5.75 9.96
N ALA A 42 6.84 6.63 9.45
CA ALA A 42 7.26 7.86 8.80
C ALA A 42 6.47 9.05 9.34
N ASN A 43 7.16 10.10 9.72
CA ASN A 43 6.59 11.31 10.28
C ASN A 43 7.09 12.54 9.53
N ALA A 44 6.23 13.56 9.39
CA ALA A 44 6.60 14.86 8.87
C ALA A 44 6.30 15.96 9.90
N ASP A 45 7.12 17.00 9.89
CA ASP A 45 6.93 18.18 10.73
C ASP A 45 5.76 19.08 10.32
N ILE A 46 5.11 18.74 9.20
CA ILE A 46 3.94 19.44 8.65
C ILE A 46 2.78 18.49 8.48
N GLY A 47 1.60 18.93 8.91
CA GLY A 47 0.33 18.20 8.77
C GLY A 47 -0.75 19.03 8.08
N TYR A 48 -1.80 18.38 7.62
CA TYR A 48 -2.98 19.04 7.07
C TYR A 48 -3.94 19.46 8.18
N ASP A 49 -4.34 20.74 8.16
CA ASP A 49 -5.34 21.29 9.09
C ASP A 49 -6.72 21.26 8.43
N ASN A 50 -7.58 20.34 8.85
CA ASN A 50 -8.96 20.22 8.37
C ASN A 50 -9.83 21.42 8.72
N THR A 51 -9.42 22.27 9.68
CA THR A 51 -10.18 23.47 10.11
C THR A 51 -9.89 24.68 9.26
N ASN A 52 -8.76 24.69 8.54
CA ASN A 52 -8.35 25.78 7.64
C ASN A 52 -8.51 25.36 6.17
N SER A 53 -9.75 25.34 5.68
CA SER A 53 -10.06 24.96 4.30
C SER A 53 -9.94 26.10 3.27
N LEU A 54 -9.73 27.33 3.72
CA LEU A 54 -9.75 28.52 2.85
C LEU A 54 -8.37 28.92 2.33
N GLU A 55 -7.31 28.52 3.00
CA GLU A 55 -5.94 28.86 2.62
C GLU A 55 -5.21 27.66 2.02
N GLY A 56 -4.34 27.93 1.05
CA GLY A 56 -3.47 26.91 0.48
C GLY A 56 -2.52 26.37 1.52
N GLN A 57 -2.62 25.08 1.83
CA GLN A 57 -1.75 24.40 2.78
C GLN A 57 -0.62 23.68 2.06
N PHE A 58 0.58 23.78 2.62
CA PHE A 58 1.73 23.02 2.19
C PHE A 58 1.87 21.79 3.08
N VAL A 59 1.69 20.60 2.50
CA VAL A 59 1.77 19.31 3.19
C VAL A 59 2.39 18.26 2.29
N LEU A 60 2.88 17.18 2.87
CA LEU A 60 3.39 16.02 2.16
C LEU A 60 2.27 15.00 1.97
N ASN A 61 1.92 14.75 0.71
CA ASN A 61 0.93 13.74 0.36
C ASN A 61 1.55 12.34 0.36
N GLY A 62 0.75 11.35 0.74
CA GLY A 62 1.12 9.95 0.65
C GLY A 62 2.04 9.43 1.74
N LEU A 63 2.34 10.22 2.77
CA LEU A 63 3.11 9.76 3.93
C LEU A 63 2.21 8.95 4.85
N SER A 64 2.62 7.74 5.19
CA SER A 64 1.91 6.87 6.14
C SER A 64 2.81 5.75 6.64
N ASP A 65 2.47 5.21 7.78
CA ASP A 65 3.06 3.98 8.28
C ASP A 65 2.66 2.79 7.41
N SER A 66 3.50 1.78 7.36
CA SER A 66 3.21 0.56 6.64
C SER A 66 3.86 -0.66 7.29
N ALA A 67 3.26 -1.82 7.09
CA ALA A 67 3.79 -3.08 7.54
C ALA A 67 3.55 -4.19 6.52
N ASN A 68 4.49 -5.13 6.46
CA ASN A 68 4.40 -6.31 5.62
C ASN A 68 4.80 -7.52 6.44
N LEU A 69 4.00 -8.57 6.42
CA LEU A 69 4.28 -9.84 7.06
C LEU A 69 4.13 -10.97 6.05
N ILE A 70 5.20 -11.72 5.86
CA ILE A 70 5.22 -12.88 4.97
C ILE A 70 5.54 -14.10 5.81
N GLY A 71 4.65 -15.09 5.82
CA GLY A 71 4.93 -16.43 6.29
C GLY A 71 5.13 -17.35 5.09
N TYR A 72 6.10 -18.25 5.16
CA TYR A 72 6.34 -19.20 4.09
C TYR A 72 6.73 -20.59 4.61
N TYR A 73 6.48 -21.57 3.76
CA TYR A 73 6.97 -22.94 3.85
C TYR A 73 7.62 -23.30 2.52
N ASP A 74 8.84 -23.83 2.58
CA ASP A 74 9.60 -24.28 1.41
C ASP A 74 10.38 -25.55 1.74
N LYS A 75 9.81 -26.68 1.41
CA LYS A 75 10.43 -27.98 1.61
C LYS A 75 9.78 -29.07 0.75
N ASN A 76 10.58 -30.06 0.34
CA ASN A 76 10.12 -31.25 -0.40
C ASN A 76 9.32 -30.94 -1.69
N GLY A 77 9.73 -29.91 -2.43
CA GLY A 77 9.06 -29.50 -3.67
C GLY A 77 7.73 -28.77 -3.46
N ILE A 78 7.39 -28.44 -2.22
CA ILE A 78 6.20 -27.64 -1.89
C ILE A 78 6.66 -26.28 -1.37
N GLN A 79 6.16 -25.21 -2.00
CA GLN A 79 6.33 -23.84 -1.55
C GLN A 79 4.95 -23.23 -1.28
N VAL A 80 4.77 -22.69 -0.10
CA VAL A 80 3.57 -21.93 0.29
C VAL A 80 4.01 -20.58 0.82
N ARG A 81 3.36 -19.51 0.38
CA ARG A 81 3.62 -18.15 0.82
C ARG A 81 2.30 -17.46 1.12
N LEU A 82 2.21 -16.87 2.30
CA LEU A 82 1.15 -15.97 2.73
C LEU A 82 1.76 -14.60 2.96
N ALA A 83 1.24 -13.57 2.32
CA ALA A 83 1.74 -12.20 2.46
C ALA A 83 0.61 -11.26 2.84
N TYR A 84 0.73 -10.64 4.00
CA TYR A 84 -0.17 -9.59 4.45
C TYR A 84 0.54 -8.26 4.35
N ASN A 85 -0.03 -7.34 3.56
CA ASN A 85 0.44 -5.98 3.36
C ASN A 85 -0.55 -5.02 4.00
N TRP A 86 -0.08 -4.16 4.88
CA TRP A 86 -0.90 -3.14 5.53
C TRP A 86 -0.29 -1.75 5.33
N ARG A 87 -1.15 -0.77 5.19
CA ARG A 87 -0.82 0.64 5.12
C ARG A 87 -1.82 1.45 5.94
N ASP A 88 -1.32 2.43 6.69
CA ASP A 88 -2.15 3.32 7.51
C ASP A 88 -2.84 4.40 6.66
N ASP A 89 -3.74 5.17 7.28
CA ASP A 89 -4.41 6.32 6.68
C ASP A 89 -3.39 7.31 6.12
N PHE A 90 -3.69 7.93 5.00
CA PHE A 90 -2.85 8.99 4.46
C PHE A 90 -3.63 10.03 3.66
N LEU A 91 -3.12 11.25 3.64
CA LEU A 91 -3.60 12.31 2.77
C LEU A 91 -3.10 12.07 1.34
N ALA A 92 -4.02 11.85 0.41
CA ALA A 92 -3.70 11.67 -1.01
C ALA A 92 -3.69 13.00 -1.79
N GLY A 93 -4.46 13.99 -1.32
CA GLY A 93 -4.50 15.31 -1.94
C GLY A 93 -5.15 16.37 -1.05
N VAL A 94 -4.68 17.60 -1.16
CA VAL A 94 -5.16 18.72 -0.33
C VAL A 94 -6.48 19.34 -0.81
N GLY A 95 -6.95 19.00 -2.00
CA GLY A 95 -8.19 19.54 -2.54
C GLY A 95 -8.19 21.05 -2.82
N GLN A 96 -7.04 21.70 -2.71
CA GLN A 96 -6.88 23.14 -2.85
C GLN A 96 -6.10 23.44 -4.13
N GLY A 97 -6.68 24.23 -5.01
CA GLY A 97 -6.06 24.68 -6.24
C GLY A 97 -6.38 26.15 -6.51
N GLN A 98 -5.78 26.75 -7.55
CA GLN A 98 -6.06 28.14 -7.92
C GLN A 98 -7.55 28.33 -8.21
N GLY A 99 -8.25 29.05 -7.31
CA GLY A 99 -9.64 29.44 -7.49
C GLY A 99 -10.69 28.38 -7.18
N THR A 100 -10.29 27.21 -6.67
CA THR A 100 -11.23 26.17 -6.24
C THR A 100 -10.85 25.63 -4.87
N THR A 101 -11.82 25.62 -3.95
CA THR A 101 -11.72 24.95 -2.66
C THR A 101 -12.52 23.66 -2.79
N THR A 102 -11.84 22.54 -2.79
CA THR A 102 -12.45 21.20 -2.71
C THR A 102 -12.03 20.54 -1.42
N ASN A 103 -12.76 19.53 -0.99
CA ASN A 103 -12.37 18.76 0.19
C ASN A 103 -11.02 18.07 -0.04
N PRO A 104 -10.23 17.84 1.02
CA PRO A 104 -9.06 16.98 0.93
C PRO A 104 -9.49 15.58 0.53
N THR A 105 -8.56 14.83 0.02
CA THR A 105 -8.75 13.42 -0.33
C THR A 105 -7.84 12.58 0.55
N ASN A 106 -8.42 11.79 1.44
CA ASN A 106 -7.72 10.87 2.31
C ASN A 106 -8.01 9.43 1.89
N VAL A 107 -7.06 8.54 2.07
CA VAL A 107 -7.24 7.11 1.91
C VAL A 107 -7.23 6.47 3.28
N GLU A 108 -8.26 5.67 3.59
CA GLU A 108 -8.36 4.94 4.85
C GLU A 108 -7.33 3.82 4.91
N ALA A 109 -6.88 3.49 6.13
CA ALA A 109 -6.00 2.35 6.36
C ALA A 109 -6.60 1.07 5.80
N TYR A 110 -5.79 0.29 5.10
CA TYR A 110 -6.24 -0.99 4.56
C TYR A 110 -5.15 -2.04 4.59
N GLY A 111 -5.58 -3.30 4.59
CA GLY A 111 -4.68 -4.44 4.51
C GLY A 111 -5.15 -5.44 3.46
N GLN A 112 -4.21 -6.10 2.80
CA GLN A 112 -4.44 -7.08 1.76
C GLN A 112 -3.69 -8.36 2.07
N LEU A 113 -4.36 -9.50 1.94
CA LEU A 113 -3.77 -10.82 2.05
C LEU A 113 -3.65 -11.47 0.67
N ASP A 114 -2.44 -11.92 0.36
CA ASP A 114 -2.13 -12.68 -0.84
C ASP A 114 -1.62 -14.08 -0.47
N ILE A 115 -1.91 -15.07 -1.32
CA ILE A 115 -1.46 -16.46 -1.16
C ILE A 115 -0.77 -16.93 -2.44
N GLY A 116 0.32 -17.67 -2.28
CA GLY A 116 1.00 -18.38 -3.37
C GLY A 116 1.31 -19.81 -2.96
N ILE A 117 1.06 -20.75 -3.84
CA ILE A 117 1.38 -22.17 -3.65
C ILE A 117 2.06 -22.65 -4.94
N THR A 118 3.20 -23.33 -4.79
CA THR A 118 3.89 -24.00 -5.88
C THR A 118 4.19 -25.42 -5.46
N TYR A 119 3.93 -26.36 -6.36
CA TYR A 119 4.20 -27.78 -6.16
C TYR A 119 4.98 -28.35 -7.35
N GLU A 120 6.18 -28.82 -7.07
CA GLU A 120 7.03 -29.56 -8.02
C GLU A 120 6.60 -31.03 -8.04
N ALA A 121 5.62 -31.34 -8.90
CA ALA A 121 5.04 -32.66 -8.99
C ALA A 121 6.05 -33.72 -9.55
N THR A 122 6.95 -33.29 -10.45
CA THR A 122 8.08 -34.06 -10.97
C THR A 122 9.24 -33.10 -11.30
N GLU A 123 10.42 -33.63 -11.67
CA GLU A 123 11.56 -32.82 -12.14
C GLU A 123 11.20 -31.85 -13.30
N ASN A 124 10.17 -32.17 -14.06
CA ASN A 124 9.79 -31.46 -15.26
C ASN A 124 8.42 -30.77 -15.14
N LEU A 125 7.62 -31.06 -14.10
CA LEU A 125 6.26 -30.58 -13.95
C LEU A 125 6.08 -29.82 -12.64
N THR A 126 5.70 -28.55 -12.75
CA THR A 126 5.36 -27.69 -11.63
C THR A 126 3.92 -27.19 -11.79
N VAL A 127 3.15 -27.28 -10.72
CA VAL A 127 1.80 -26.70 -10.62
C VAL A 127 1.87 -25.52 -9.69
N TYR A 128 1.21 -24.40 -10.02
CA TYR A 128 1.15 -23.24 -9.16
C TYR A 128 -0.27 -22.70 -9.05
N PHE A 129 -0.57 -22.17 -7.89
CA PHE A 129 -1.79 -21.43 -7.57
C PHE A 129 -1.42 -20.10 -6.93
N SER A 130 -2.10 -19.03 -7.30
CA SER A 130 -2.01 -17.75 -6.63
C SER A 130 -3.37 -17.15 -6.35
N GLY A 131 -3.49 -16.46 -5.23
CA GLY A 131 -4.64 -15.66 -4.86
C GLY A 131 -4.18 -14.28 -4.44
N GLN A 132 -4.72 -13.26 -5.04
CA GLN A 132 -4.47 -11.86 -4.70
C GLN A 132 -5.71 -11.27 -4.05
N ASN A 133 -5.51 -10.49 -2.98
CA ASN A 133 -6.58 -9.87 -2.22
C ASN A 133 -7.65 -10.88 -1.78
N VAL A 134 -7.23 -12.02 -1.22
CA VAL A 134 -8.14 -13.12 -0.86
C VAL A 134 -9.12 -12.74 0.27
N THR A 135 -8.88 -11.65 0.96
CA THR A 135 -9.78 -11.05 1.98
C THR A 135 -10.77 -10.06 1.39
N GLU A 136 -10.72 -9.80 0.07
CA GLU A 136 -11.58 -8.84 -0.64
C GLU A 136 -11.57 -7.44 -0.01
N SER A 137 -10.39 -7.01 0.44
CA SER A 137 -10.23 -5.69 1.06
C SER A 137 -10.64 -4.58 0.10
N THR A 138 -11.41 -3.63 0.64
CA THR A 138 -11.89 -2.45 -0.08
C THR A 138 -11.07 -1.25 0.34
N VAL A 139 -10.63 -0.45 -0.61
CA VAL A 139 -9.98 0.84 -0.36
C VAL A 139 -11.06 1.92 -0.27
N HIS A 140 -11.15 2.59 0.88
CA HIS A 140 -12.04 3.72 1.09
C HIS A 140 -11.29 5.03 0.95
N VAL A 141 -11.87 5.94 0.17
CA VAL A 141 -11.39 7.31 0.00
C VAL A 141 -12.42 8.23 0.63
N TYR A 142 -11.98 9.12 1.52
CA TYR A 142 -12.86 10.01 2.25
C TYR A 142 -12.38 11.48 2.20
N GLY A 143 -13.25 12.40 2.57
CA GLY A 143 -12.98 13.83 2.57
C GLY A 143 -12.43 14.32 3.92
N LEU A 144 -13.14 15.25 4.56
CA LEU A 144 -12.75 15.82 5.86
C LEU A 144 -12.88 14.83 7.03
N THR A 145 -13.84 13.91 6.94
CA THR A 145 -14.08 12.88 7.95
C THR A 145 -14.33 11.55 7.27
N LYS A 146 -14.11 10.43 7.98
CA LYS A 146 -14.35 9.07 7.45
C LYS A 146 -15.79 8.82 7.03
N ASP A 147 -16.75 9.54 7.62
CA ASP A 147 -18.17 9.47 7.22
C ASP A 147 -18.45 10.12 5.86
N GLN A 148 -17.55 11.00 5.40
CA GLN A 148 -17.64 11.61 4.08
C GLN A 148 -16.95 10.74 3.03
N VAL A 149 -17.56 9.62 2.70
CA VAL A 149 -17.04 8.70 1.69
C VAL A 149 -17.13 9.33 0.31
N LEU A 150 -15.99 9.53 -0.34
CA LEU A 150 -15.86 10.03 -1.71
C LEU A 150 -15.85 8.87 -2.71
N GLN A 151 -15.19 7.77 -2.36
CA GLN A 151 -15.05 6.61 -3.22
C GLN A 151 -14.79 5.35 -2.38
N ALA A 152 -15.36 4.23 -2.81
CA ALA A 152 -15.01 2.90 -2.34
C ALA A 152 -14.57 2.06 -3.55
N VAL A 153 -13.34 1.56 -3.52
CA VAL A 153 -12.77 0.73 -4.59
C VAL A 153 -12.65 -0.69 -4.09
N GLN A 154 -13.53 -1.55 -4.55
CA GLN A 154 -13.50 -2.97 -4.25
C GLN A 154 -12.81 -3.71 -5.41
N GLY A 155 -11.58 -4.16 -5.19
CA GLY A 155 -10.79 -4.89 -6.19
C GLY A 155 -11.24 -6.34 -6.38
N GLY A 156 -11.93 -6.90 -5.39
CA GLY A 156 -12.26 -8.32 -5.34
C GLY A 156 -11.03 -9.23 -5.19
N ALA A 157 -11.26 -10.50 -4.90
CA ALA A 157 -10.21 -11.51 -4.94
C ALA A 157 -9.94 -11.99 -6.37
N ARG A 158 -8.68 -12.22 -6.71
CA ARG A 158 -8.28 -12.82 -7.99
C ARG A 158 -7.49 -14.09 -7.74
N TYR A 159 -7.80 -15.12 -8.50
CA TYR A 159 -7.16 -16.42 -8.38
C TYR A 159 -6.63 -16.87 -9.74
N ASP A 160 -5.42 -17.40 -9.73
CA ASP A 160 -4.75 -17.96 -10.89
C ASP A 160 -4.29 -19.39 -10.59
N LEU A 161 -4.48 -20.28 -11.54
CA LEU A 161 -3.96 -21.66 -11.52
C LEU A 161 -3.20 -21.92 -12.81
N GLY A 162 -2.00 -22.46 -12.69
CA GLY A 162 -1.18 -22.74 -13.87
C GLY A 162 -0.28 -23.94 -13.71
N VAL A 163 0.25 -24.36 -14.84
CA VAL A 163 1.15 -25.50 -14.96
C VAL A 163 2.35 -25.10 -15.82
N ARG A 164 3.54 -25.45 -15.36
CA ARG A 164 4.79 -25.31 -16.13
C ARG A 164 5.36 -26.70 -16.41
N TYR A 165 5.63 -26.98 -17.66
CA TYR A 165 6.33 -28.20 -18.08
C TYR A 165 7.61 -27.85 -18.84
N THR A 166 8.74 -28.45 -18.43
CA THR A 166 10.06 -28.28 -19.08
C THR A 166 10.35 -29.49 -19.93
N PHE A 167 10.44 -29.29 -21.23
CA PHE A 167 10.86 -30.34 -22.18
C PHE A 167 12.38 -30.49 -22.10
N LYS A 168 12.85 -31.74 -21.98
CA LYS A 168 14.28 -32.10 -22.11
C LYS A 168 14.59 -32.52 -23.50
#